data_25a7773cbb869da7f7bfc830dd2d67cd
#
_entry.id   25a7773cbb869da7f7bfc830dd2d67cd
#
_cell.length_a   1.000
_cell.length_b   1.000
_cell.length_c   1.000
_cell.angle_alpha   90.00
_cell.angle_beta   90.00
_cell.angle_gamma   90.00
#
_symmetry.space_group_name_H-M   'P 1'
#
loop_
_entity.id
_entity.type
_entity.pdbx_description
1 polymer ?
#
loop_
_entity_poly.entity_id
_entity_poly.type
_entity_poly.pdbx_seq_one_letter_code
_entity_poly.pdbx_strand_id
1 'polypeptide(L)'
;MTLTEILPTLRQSIPTPLDGWRWPVHTHPTTTDVVVGGISLLRLFEISGSPAVLTGDLPLPTAGTDVTVLLFRITLRVDTQEDKRIALTDCSFDGVDAAWEECRLIGRASSARTTKIELIPGEEGGVAWPHPIAPLPADLREGDLVVVPCVGAVTLRNVRPRAAAALSAEASR
;
A
#
# COMPACT_ATOMS: atom_id res chain seq x y z
N MET A 1 24.85 4.69 2.77
CA MET A 1 24.78 3.22 2.64
C MET A 1 24.35 2.64 3.97
N THR A 2 23.22 1.98 4.03
CA THR A 2 22.75 1.34 5.26
C THR A 2 23.29 -0.09 5.37
N LEU A 3 23.36 -0.63 6.60
CA LEU A 3 23.80 -2.01 6.83
C LEU A 3 22.96 -3.04 6.03
N THR A 4 21.69 -2.76 5.81
CA THR A 4 20.78 -3.59 5.02
C THR A 4 21.04 -3.55 3.51
N GLU A 5 21.77 -2.55 3.00
CA GLU A 5 22.24 -2.53 1.60
C GLU A 5 23.48 -3.39 1.41
N ILE A 6 24.34 -3.47 2.45
CA ILE A 6 25.59 -4.24 2.42
C ILE A 6 25.34 -5.74 2.66
N LEU A 7 24.35 -6.07 3.50
CA LEU A 7 23.98 -7.45 3.84
C LEU A 7 22.49 -7.67 3.59
N PRO A 8 22.08 -8.07 2.40
CA PRO A 8 20.66 -8.26 2.06
C PRO A 8 19.90 -9.23 2.98
N THR A 9 20.61 -10.21 3.55
CA THR A 9 20.04 -11.17 4.52
C THR A 9 19.54 -10.52 5.80
N LEU A 10 20.09 -9.35 6.19
CA LEU A 10 19.62 -8.61 7.36
C LEU A 10 18.21 -8.04 7.17
N ARG A 11 17.75 -7.84 5.93
CA ARG A 11 16.36 -7.41 5.65
C ARG A 11 15.32 -8.41 6.14
N GLN A 12 15.69 -9.66 6.30
CA GLN A 12 14.79 -10.70 6.83
C GLN A 12 14.70 -10.71 8.36
N SER A 13 15.66 -10.08 9.04
CA SER A 13 15.76 -10.10 10.50
C SER A 13 15.62 -8.73 11.17
N ILE A 14 15.79 -7.65 10.42
CA ILE A 14 15.70 -6.28 10.93
C ILE A 14 14.57 -5.55 10.18
N PRO A 15 13.54 -5.06 10.90
CA PRO A 15 12.49 -4.26 10.27
C PRO A 15 13.07 -2.99 9.63
N THR A 16 12.60 -2.64 8.44
CA THR A 16 12.93 -1.36 7.82
C THR A 16 12.27 -0.22 8.61
N PRO A 17 13.03 0.80 9.06
CA PRO A 17 12.46 1.92 9.79
C PRO A 17 11.33 2.62 9.01
N LEU A 18 10.37 3.16 9.74
CA LEU A 18 9.30 4.01 9.21
C LEU A 18 9.64 5.48 9.46
N ASP A 19 9.20 6.37 8.58
CA ASP A 19 9.19 7.81 8.86
C ASP A 19 8.04 8.12 9.84
N GLY A 20 8.36 8.27 11.12
CA GLY A 20 7.38 8.51 12.18
C GLY A 20 6.50 9.76 11.98
N TRP A 21 6.85 10.66 11.07
CA TRP A 21 6.04 11.85 10.73
C TRP A 21 4.93 11.55 9.71
N ARG A 22 5.03 10.43 9.01
CA ARG A 22 4.09 9.99 7.98
C ARG A 22 3.09 8.95 8.46
N TRP A 23 3.44 8.23 9.54
CA TRP A 23 2.63 7.16 10.08
C TRP A 23 1.86 7.59 11.33
N PRO A 24 0.71 6.95 11.62
CA PRO A 24 -0.02 7.20 12.87
C PRO A 24 0.88 6.99 14.10
N VAL A 25 0.56 7.69 15.20
CA VAL A 25 1.24 7.47 16.49
C VAL A 25 1.19 6.00 16.89
N HIS A 26 2.22 5.53 17.60
CA HIS A 26 2.33 4.14 18.04
C HIS A 26 2.34 3.12 16.89
N THR A 27 2.88 3.51 15.71
CA THR A 27 3.14 2.58 14.61
C THR A 27 4.51 1.94 14.77
N HIS A 28 4.56 0.61 14.67
CA HIS A 28 5.79 -0.17 14.78
C HIS A 28 5.93 -1.14 13.61
N PRO A 29 7.05 -1.11 12.86
CA PRO A 29 7.32 -2.10 11.85
C PRO A 29 7.83 -3.39 12.50
N THR A 30 7.46 -4.53 11.94
CA THR A 30 8.13 -5.81 12.14
C THR A 30 8.75 -6.25 10.81
N THR A 31 9.39 -7.40 10.76
CA THR A 31 9.98 -7.93 9.52
C THR A 31 8.93 -8.32 8.49
N THR A 32 7.70 -8.60 8.91
CA THR A 32 6.61 -9.10 8.05
C THR A 32 5.30 -8.36 8.24
N ASP A 33 5.23 -7.38 9.15
CA ASP A 33 3.98 -6.67 9.44
C ASP A 33 4.25 -5.23 9.86
N VAL A 34 3.20 -4.42 9.86
CA VAL A 34 3.15 -3.11 10.48
C VAL A 34 2.02 -3.13 11.52
N VAL A 35 2.34 -2.72 12.75
CA VAL A 35 1.38 -2.63 13.85
C VAL A 35 1.08 -1.16 14.12
N VAL A 36 -0.18 -0.77 14.06
CA VAL A 36 -0.65 0.60 14.26
C VAL A 36 -1.55 0.66 15.49
N GLY A 37 -1.14 1.42 16.52
CA GLY A 37 -1.93 1.53 17.76
C GLY A 37 -2.24 0.18 18.41
N GLY A 38 -1.33 -0.80 18.30
CA GLY A 38 -1.53 -2.16 18.81
C GLY A 38 -2.30 -3.09 17.86
N ILE A 39 -2.77 -2.60 16.70
CA ILE A 39 -3.48 -3.41 15.70
C ILE A 39 -2.50 -3.88 14.63
N SER A 40 -2.32 -5.20 14.48
CA SER A 40 -1.60 -5.81 13.37
C SER A 40 -2.36 -5.62 12.06
N LEU A 41 -1.69 -5.10 11.01
CA LEU A 41 -2.34 -4.92 9.71
C LEU A 41 -2.59 -6.26 9.01
N LEU A 42 -1.76 -7.28 9.25
CA LEU A 42 -2.07 -8.64 8.80
C LEU A 42 -3.33 -9.18 9.45
N ARG A 43 -3.51 -8.96 10.74
CA ARG A 43 -4.74 -9.36 11.43
C ARG A 43 -5.95 -8.58 10.93
N LEU A 44 -5.79 -7.31 10.65
CA LEU A 44 -6.85 -6.50 10.01
C LEU A 44 -7.24 -7.10 8.66
N PHE A 45 -6.26 -7.50 7.83
CA PHE A 45 -6.53 -8.16 6.55
C PHE A 45 -7.27 -9.50 6.72
N GLU A 46 -6.89 -10.33 7.68
CA GLU A 46 -7.57 -11.59 7.96
C GLU A 46 -9.05 -11.43 8.29
N ILE A 47 -9.39 -10.33 8.96
CA ILE A 47 -10.78 -10.05 9.42
C ILE A 47 -11.60 -9.35 8.34
N SER A 48 -11.04 -8.34 7.69
CA SER A 48 -11.77 -7.44 6.77
C SER A 48 -11.50 -7.67 5.29
N GLY A 49 -10.46 -8.43 4.97
CA GLY A 49 -9.99 -8.58 3.59
C GLY A 49 -9.23 -7.35 3.08
N SER A 50 -9.16 -7.20 1.76
CA SER A 50 -8.49 -6.12 1.06
C SER A 50 -9.44 -5.51 0.02
N PRO A 51 -9.43 -4.20 -0.24
CA PRO A 51 -8.68 -3.19 0.50
C PRO A 51 -9.21 -2.94 1.92
N ALA A 52 -8.33 -2.50 2.82
CA ALA A 52 -8.69 -2.11 4.18
C ALA A 52 -8.04 -0.77 4.55
N VAL A 53 -8.66 -0.06 5.50
CA VAL A 53 -8.16 1.22 5.98
C VAL A 53 -8.19 1.25 7.51
N LEU A 54 -7.17 1.89 8.09
CA LEU A 54 -7.08 2.13 9.54
C LEU A 54 -6.65 3.57 9.77
N THR A 55 -7.52 4.37 10.39
CA THR A 55 -7.25 5.78 10.68
C THR A 55 -6.68 5.93 12.09
N GLY A 56 -5.71 6.80 12.26
CA GLY A 56 -5.10 7.17 13.53
C GLY A 56 -4.59 8.61 13.51
N ASP A 57 -4.06 9.06 14.64
CA ASP A 57 -3.58 10.43 14.82
C ASP A 57 -2.11 10.57 14.38
N LEU A 58 -1.73 11.77 13.91
CA LEU A 58 -0.33 12.12 13.70
C LEU A 58 0.41 12.41 15.02
N PRO A 59 1.76 12.22 15.05
CA PRO A 59 2.59 12.47 16.24
C PRO A 59 2.58 13.92 16.75
N LEU A 60 2.32 14.89 15.90
CA LEU A 60 2.17 16.29 16.28
C LEU A 60 0.69 16.68 16.32
N PRO A 61 0.27 17.43 17.35
CA PRO A 61 -1.07 17.97 17.42
C PRO A 61 -1.24 19.15 16.46
N THR A 62 -1.10 18.92 15.18
CA THR A 62 -1.67 19.80 14.18
C THR A 62 -3.15 19.48 14.18
N ALA A 63 -3.93 20.27 14.89
CA ALA A 63 -5.36 20.05 15.09
C ALA A 63 -6.02 19.64 13.77
N GLY A 64 -6.53 18.41 13.70
CA GLY A 64 -7.36 17.94 12.61
C GLY A 64 -6.67 17.23 11.45
N THR A 65 -5.44 16.73 11.60
CA THR A 65 -4.81 15.93 10.54
C THR A 65 -4.80 14.46 10.91
N ASP A 66 -5.85 13.75 10.52
CA ASP A 66 -5.87 12.30 10.57
C ASP A 66 -4.84 11.72 9.59
N VAL A 67 -4.32 10.55 9.89
CA VAL A 67 -3.54 9.72 8.97
C VAL A 67 -4.24 8.39 8.83
N THR A 68 -4.48 7.99 7.61
CA THR A 68 -5.08 6.69 7.32
C THR A 68 -4.04 5.77 6.71
N VAL A 69 -3.89 4.58 7.27
CA VAL A 69 -3.08 3.53 6.64
C VAL A 69 -4.00 2.75 5.71
N LEU A 70 -3.64 2.76 4.43
CA LEU A 70 -4.30 1.97 3.39
C LEU A 70 -3.56 0.65 3.23
N LEU A 71 -4.30 -0.45 3.30
CA LEU A 71 -3.84 -1.80 2.98
C LEU A 71 -4.50 -2.24 1.68
N PHE A 72 -3.71 -2.76 0.75
CA PHE A 72 -4.17 -3.30 -0.52
C PHE A 72 -3.36 -4.51 -0.97
N ARG A 73 -3.92 -5.28 -1.89
CA ARG A 73 -3.31 -6.50 -2.41
C ARG A 73 -2.88 -6.31 -3.86
N ILE A 74 -1.74 -6.90 -4.20
CA ILE A 74 -1.28 -7.03 -5.58
C ILE A 74 -2.08 -8.15 -6.26
N THR A 75 -2.78 -7.82 -7.32
CA THR A 75 -3.62 -8.78 -8.07
C THR A 75 -2.90 -9.35 -9.29
N LEU A 76 -1.96 -8.60 -9.85
CA LEU A 76 -1.12 -9.06 -10.96
C LEU A 76 0.19 -8.27 -10.96
N ARG A 77 1.27 -8.89 -11.41
CA ARG A 77 2.53 -8.25 -11.71
C ARG A 77 2.91 -8.41 -13.17
N VAL A 78 3.33 -7.33 -13.80
CA VAL A 78 3.80 -7.32 -15.18
C VAL A 78 5.15 -6.60 -15.25
N ASP A 79 6.14 -7.25 -15.84
CA ASP A 79 7.41 -6.63 -16.21
C ASP A 79 7.39 -6.39 -17.73
N THR A 80 7.51 -5.14 -18.15
CA THR A 80 7.49 -4.79 -19.57
C THR A 80 8.87 -4.95 -20.21
N GLN A 81 8.90 -5.02 -21.54
CA GLN A 81 10.17 -5.10 -22.29
C GLN A 81 11.05 -3.84 -22.12
N GLU A 82 10.47 -2.72 -21.69
CA GLU A 82 11.17 -1.47 -21.42
C GLU A 82 11.73 -1.39 -19.98
N ASP A 83 11.84 -2.51 -19.28
CA ASP A 83 12.27 -2.61 -17.87
C ASP A 83 11.37 -1.84 -16.89
N LYS A 84 10.15 -1.49 -17.30
CA LYS A 84 9.13 -0.94 -16.40
C LYS A 84 8.45 -2.07 -15.65
N ARG A 85 8.25 -1.86 -14.37
CA ARG A 85 7.57 -2.79 -13.47
C ARG A 85 6.24 -2.22 -13.05
N ILE A 86 5.20 -2.97 -13.37
CA ILE A 86 3.82 -2.60 -13.10
C ILE A 86 3.20 -3.63 -12.15
N ALA A 87 2.46 -3.17 -11.17
CA ALA A 87 1.66 -4.02 -10.30
C ALA A 87 0.21 -3.53 -10.32
N LEU A 88 -0.70 -4.42 -10.69
CA LEU A 88 -2.13 -4.18 -10.56
C LEU A 88 -2.55 -4.42 -9.11
N THR A 89 -3.48 -3.61 -8.64
CA THR A 89 -3.95 -3.63 -7.25
C THR A 89 -5.47 -3.78 -7.18
N ASP A 90 -5.96 -4.25 -6.05
CA ASP A 90 -7.40 -4.41 -5.79
C ASP A 90 -8.06 -3.16 -5.21
N CYS A 91 -7.43 -2.00 -5.33
CA CYS A 91 -7.98 -0.73 -4.85
C CYS A 91 -7.82 0.39 -5.87
N SER A 92 -8.64 1.44 -5.70
CA SER A 92 -8.49 2.72 -6.40
C SER A 92 -7.62 3.66 -5.57
N PHE A 93 -6.87 4.51 -6.26
CA PHE A 93 -6.06 5.57 -5.64
C PHE A 93 -6.59 6.97 -5.92
N ASP A 94 -7.77 7.07 -6.52
CA ASP A 94 -8.38 8.34 -6.90
C ASP A 94 -8.67 9.21 -5.66
N GLY A 95 -8.05 10.39 -5.62
CA GLY A 95 -8.21 11.32 -4.51
C GLY A 95 -7.54 10.88 -3.21
N VAL A 96 -6.63 9.90 -3.27
CA VAL A 96 -5.81 9.45 -2.15
C VAL A 96 -4.46 10.16 -2.18
N ASP A 97 -4.18 10.95 -1.16
CA ASP A 97 -2.86 11.58 -0.95
C ASP A 97 -2.01 10.67 -0.07
N ALA A 98 -1.26 9.75 -0.69
CA ALA A 98 -0.45 8.77 0.00
C ALA A 98 1.05 9.09 -0.08
N ALA A 99 1.77 8.79 0.98
CA ALA A 99 3.23 8.83 1.02
C ALA A 99 3.81 7.56 0.35
N TRP A 100 3.80 7.54 -0.97
CA TRP A 100 4.17 6.36 -1.77
C TRP A 100 5.59 5.85 -1.49
N GLU A 101 6.49 6.75 -1.09
CA GLU A 101 7.84 6.42 -0.65
C GLU A 101 7.88 5.58 0.63
N GLU A 102 6.80 5.61 1.40
CA GLU A 102 6.62 4.84 2.63
C GLU A 102 5.87 3.52 2.42
N CYS A 103 5.61 3.10 1.18
CA CYS A 103 5.03 1.79 0.91
C CYS A 103 5.83 0.65 1.54
N ARG A 104 5.14 -0.31 2.16
CA ARG A 104 5.74 -1.48 2.80
C ARG A 104 5.05 -2.76 2.36
N LEU A 105 5.85 -3.74 1.98
CA LEU A 105 5.40 -5.12 1.83
C LEU A 105 5.14 -5.71 3.23
N ILE A 106 4.00 -6.33 3.42
CA ILE A 106 3.67 -7.11 4.62
C ILE A 106 3.24 -8.54 4.24
N GLY A 107 3.17 -9.43 5.23
CA GLY A 107 2.82 -10.85 5.05
C GLY A 107 4.03 -11.75 4.81
N ARG A 108 5.13 -11.20 4.33
CA ARG A 108 6.41 -11.92 4.17
C ARG A 108 7.60 -10.99 4.22
N ALA A 109 8.75 -11.53 4.57
CA ALA A 109 10.00 -10.83 4.40
C ALA A 109 10.51 -10.97 2.96
N SER A 110 11.26 -9.96 2.48
CA SER A 110 11.96 -10.01 1.20
C SER A 110 13.40 -9.52 1.36
N SER A 111 14.33 -10.26 0.79
CA SER A 111 15.74 -9.87 0.66
C SER A 111 16.04 -9.23 -0.70
N ALA A 112 15.06 -9.17 -1.61
CA ALA A 112 15.23 -8.57 -2.91
C ALA A 112 15.52 -7.07 -2.81
N ARG A 113 16.30 -6.56 -3.76
CA ARG A 113 16.54 -5.12 -3.86
C ARG A 113 15.22 -4.36 -4.03
N THR A 114 15.15 -3.18 -3.47
CA THR A 114 14.05 -2.25 -3.70
C THR A 114 14.13 -1.68 -5.12
N THR A 115 13.01 -1.61 -5.79
CA THR A 115 12.87 -1.06 -7.15
C THR A 115 11.62 -0.20 -7.25
N LYS A 116 11.56 0.67 -8.24
CA LYS A 116 10.38 1.49 -8.54
C LYS A 116 9.34 0.62 -9.25
N ILE A 117 8.14 0.57 -8.71
CA ILE A 117 7.01 -0.17 -9.26
C ILE A 117 5.85 0.79 -9.44
N GLU A 118 5.30 0.85 -10.64
CA GLU A 118 4.09 1.60 -10.96
C GLU A 118 2.87 0.81 -10.47
N LEU A 119 2.02 1.45 -9.66
CA LEU A 119 0.83 0.83 -9.10
C LEU A 119 -0.40 1.28 -9.89
N ILE A 120 -1.13 0.33 -10.44
CA ILE A 120 -2.31 0.58 -11.27
C ILE A 120 -3.52 -0.11 -10.65
N PRO A 121 -4.66 0.56 -10.48
CA PRO A 121 -5.90 -0.10 -10.11
C PRO A 121 -6.26 -1.21 -11.10
N GLY A 122 -6.58 -2.42 -10.60
CA GLY A 122 -6.81 -3.60 -11.44
C GLY A 122 -8.16 -3.64 -12.13
N GLU A 123 -9.13 -2.83 -11.70
CA GLU A 123 -10.44 -2.74 -12.33
C GLU A 123 -10.58 -1.47 -13.16
N GLU A 124 -11.09 -1.64 -14.36
CA GLU A 124 -11.25 -0.59 -15.36
C GLU A 124 -12.24 0.49 -14.93
N GLY A 125 -11.83 1.69 -15.05
CA GLY A 125 -12.67 2.87 -14.94
C GLY A 125 -11.82 4.11 -14.87
N GLY A 126 -11.41 4.63 -16.01
CA GLY A 126 -10.88 5.97 -16.14
C GLY A 126 -9.74 6.29 -15.17
N VAL A 127 -8.69 5.53 -15.25
CA VAL A 127 -7.55 5.68 -14.33
C VAL A 127 -6.92 7.04 -14.52
N ALA A 128 -6.97 7.87 -13.48
CA ALA A 128 -6.29 9.16 -13.48
C ALA A 128 -4.77 8.94 -13.65
N TRP A 129 -4.22 9.55 -14.66
CA TRP A 129 -2.80 9.54 -14.95
C TRP A 129 -2.16 10.82 -14.36
N PRO A 130 -0.97 10.79 -13.75
CA PRO A 130 -0.02 9.67 -13.64
C PRO A 130 -0.32 8.69 -12.49
N HIS A 131 0.01 7.42 -12.71
CA HIS A 131 -0.08 6.41 -11.66
C HIS A 131 1.01 6.58 -10.59
N PRO A 132 0.73 6.23 -9.33
CA PRO A 132 1.73 6.28 -8.29
C PRO A 132 2.86 5.28 -8.51
N ILE A 133 4.06 5.69 -8.14
CA ILE A 133 5.26 4.86 -8.19
C ILE A 133 5.75 4.64 -6.77
N ALA A 134 5.86 3.39 -6.36
CA ALA A 134 6.29 2.99 -5.02
C ALA A 134 7.62 2.22 -5.03
N PRO A 135 8.51 2.45 -4.04
CA PRO A 135 9.71 1.67 -3.84
C PRO A 135 9.37 0.36 -3.13
N LEU A 136 9.21 -0.72 -3.89
CA LEU A 136 8.85 -2.04 -3.38
C LEU A 136 9.90 -3.09 -3.78
N PRO A 137 9.94 -4.25 -3.10
CA PRO A 137 10.89 -5.31 -3.42
C PRO A 137 10.75 -5.80 -4.87
N ALA A 138 11.88 -6.10 -5.52
CA ALA A 138 11.91 -6.55 -6.90
C ALA A 138 11.24 -7.92 -7.11
N ASP A 139 11.05 -8.70 -6.05
CA ASP A 139 10.35 -9.99 -6.02
C ASP A 139 8.87 -9.87 -5.63
N LEU A 140 8.30 -8.66 -5.70
CA LEU A 140 6.87 -8.43 -5.50
C LEU A 140 6.07 -9.34 -6.45
N ARG A 141 5.01 -9.97 -5.95
CA ARG A 141 4.22 -10.96 -6.71
C ARG A 141 2.73 -10.83 -6.42
N GLU A 142 1.94 -11.50 -7.22
CA GLU A 142 0.50 -11.66 -7.00
C GLU A 142 0.21 -12.24 -5.61
N GLY A 143 -0.79 -11.68 -4.93
CA GLY A 143 -1.17 -12.04 -3.57
C GLY A 143 -0.43 -11.28 -2.48
N ASP A 144 0.67 -10.59 -2.80
CA ASP A 144 1.39 -9.78 -1.81
C ASP A 144 0.52 -8.63 -1.30
N LEU A 145 0.67 -8.33 -0.01
CA LEU A 145 0.00 -7.23 0.66
C LEU A 145 0.94 -6.04 0.80
N VAL A 146 0.41 -4.88 0.53
CA VAL A 146 1.15 -3.61 0.62
C VAL A 146 0.36 -2.65 1.50
N VAL A 147 1.07 -1.89 2.32
CA VAL A 147 0.51 -0.84 3.17
C VAL A 147 1.19 0.49 2.88
N VAL A 148 0.43 1.58 2.96
CA VAL A 148 0.93 2.94 2.74
C VAL A 148 0.17 3.92 3.63
N PRO A 149 0.85 4.89 4.28
CA PRO A 149 0.19 5.96 5.02
C PRO A 149 -0.33 7.03 4.06
N CYS A 150 -1.55 7.50 4.33
CA CYS A 150 -2.25 8.51 3.54
C CYS A 150 -2.57 9.71 4.42
N VAL A 151 -2.45 10.92 3.88
CA VAL A 151 -2.83 12.15 4.56
C VAL A 151 -4.35 12.25 4.63
N GLY A 152 -4.85 12.57 5.81
CA GLY A 152 -6.29 12.75 6.05
C GLY A 152 -7.05 11.46 6.27
N ALA A 153 -8.36 11.61 6.44
CA ALA A 153 -9.28 10.50 6.62
C ALA A 153 -9.66 9.89 5.25
N VAL A 154 -9.14 8.70 4.96
CA VAL A 154 -9.50 7.91 3.78
C VAL A 154 -10.49 6.83 4.20
N THR A 155 -11.60 6.69 3.49
CA THR A 155 -12.62 5.68 3.78
C THR A 155 -12.54 4.52 2.78
N LEU A 156 -13.07 3.36 3.16
CA LEU A 156 -13.18 2.22 2.25
C LEU A 156 -13.92 2.55 0.95
N ARG A 157 -14.87 3.48 0.99
CA ARG A 157 -15.62 3.92 -0.19
C ARG A 157 -14.72 4.64 -1.20
N ASN A 158 -13.69 5.35 -0.73
CA ASN A 158 -12.75 6.06 -1.59
C ASN A 158 -11.84 5.10 -2.34
N VAL A 159 -11.47 3.98 -1.71
CA VAL A 159 -10.44 3.06 -2.20
C VAL A 159 -10.99 1.78 -2.82
N ARG A 160 -12.26 1.45 -2.59
CA ARG A 160 -12.88 0.32 -3.31
C ARG A 160 -12.99 0.65 -4.78
N PRO A 161 -12.57 -0.28 -5.66
CA PRO A 161 -12.82 -0.15 -7.08
C PRO A 161 -14.32 0.13 -7.30
N ARG A 162 -14.63 1.11 -8.10
CA ARG A 162 -16.01 1.34 -8.51
C ARG A 162 -16.36 0.21 -9.46
N ALA A 163 -17.05 -0.82 -8.98
CA ALA A 163 -17.67 -1.80 -9.85
C ALA A 163 -18.40 -1.01 -10.95
N ALA A 164 -18.12 -1.35 -12.21
CA ALA A 164 -18.64 -0.64 -13.35
C ALA A 164 -20.17 -0.52 -13.25
N ALA A 165 -20.65 0.61 -12.77
CA ALA A 165 -22.07 0.96 -12.75
C ALA A 165 -22.63 1.11 -14.18
N ALA A 166 -21.79 0.86 -15.20
CA ALA A 166 -22.10 1.02 -16.61
C ALA A 166 -22.81 -0.19 -17.24
N LEU A 167 -22.75 -1.39 -16.66
CA LEU A 167 -23.41 -2.56 -17.26
C LEU A 167 -24.89 -2.72 -16.89
N SER A 168 -25.38 -1.99 -15.89
CA SER A 168 -26.79 -2.06 -15.50
C SER A 168 -27.70 -1.12 -16.29
N ALA A 169 -27.15 -0.15 -17.02
CA ALA A 169 -27.95 0.81 -17.79
C ALA A 169 -28.31 0.32 -19.20
N GLU A 170 -27.63 -0.67 -19.75
CA GLU A 170 -27.90 -1.22 -21.08
C GLU A 170 -28.87 -2.41 -21.10
N ALA A 171 -29.10 -3.04 -19.94
CA ALA A 171 -30.06 -4.15 -19.84
C ALA A 171 -31.53 -3.71 -19.67
N SER A 172 -31.81 -2.41 -19.69
CA SER A 172 -33.17 -1.85 -19.56
C SER A 172 -33.61 -1.00 -20.75
N ARG A 173 -33.13 -1.33 -21.96
CA ARG A 173 -33.71 -0.76 -23.20
C ARG A 173 -34.20 -1.85 -24.14
#